data_569aec812d619f2795bb15864b93cb78
#
_entry.id   569aec812d619f2795bb15864b93cb78
#
_cell.length_a   1.000
_cell.length_b   1.000
_cell.length_c   1.000
_cell.angle_alpha   90.00
_cell.angle_beta   90.00
_cell.angle_gamma   90.00
#
_symmetry.space_group_name_H-M   'P 1'
#
loop_
_entity.id
_entity.type
_entity.pdbx_description
1 polymer ?
#
loop_
_entity_poly.entity_id
_entity_poly.type
_entity_poly.pdbx_seq_one_letter_code
_entity_poly.pdbx_strand_id
1 'polypeptide(L)'
;RPLGGWMSDKLGARRVMYFSLVLMLAATALLMMPNGHLVIDHADGTHSEHLPYAIGLVPFALVVFVLGCAMGVGKAAVYKHIPDYFPDNVGPVGGLVGMLGGLGGFFLPPLFAYTKAWSGFPSSTFFVLFILTAICLAWMHWTVVHMLHADSPELARHIERPTKAPEEAKS
;
A
#
# COMPACT_ATOMS: atom_id res chain seq x y z
N ARG A 1 6.52 13.70 3.21
CA ARG A 1 7.82 13.11 2.85
C ARG A 1 8.85 13.10 3.99
N PRO A 2 9.09 14.19 4.77
CA PRO A 2 10.11 14.15 5.82
C PRO A 2 9.79 13.17 6.95
N LEU A 3 8.52 12.99 7.31
CA LEU A 3 8.09 12.05 8.35
C LEU A 3 8.36 10.59 7.96
N GLY A 4 8.13 10.21 6.70
CA GLY A 4 8.38 8.84 6.21
C GLY A 4 9.87 8.50 6.21
N GLY A 5 10.74 9.44 5.84
CA GLY A 5 12.18 9.29 5.94
C GLY A 5 12.64 9.09 7.39
N TRP A 6 12.22 9.96 8.29
CA TRP A 6 12.57 9.88 9.71
C TRP A 6 12.07 8.59 10.39
N MET A 7 10.83 8.16 10.09
CA MET A 7 10.31 6.85 10.57
C MET A 7 11.15 5.69 10.04
N SER A 8 11.52 5.73 8.76
CA SER A 8 12.34 4.72 8.13
C SER A 8 13.76 4.67 8.70
N ASP A 9 14.31 5.82 9.21
CA ASP A 9 15.61 5.87 9.86
C ASP A 9 15.61 5.24 11.25
N LYS A 10 14.50 5.37 11.99
CA LYS A 10 14.40 4.84 13.36
C LYS A 10 13.91 3.39 13.44
N LEU A 11 12.95 3.01 12.60
CA LEU A 11 12.25 1.72 12.67
C LEU A 11 12.78 0.70 11.64
N GLY A 12 13.61 1.16 10.67
CA GLY A 12 14.02 0.36 9.54
C GLY A 12 13.03 0.44 8.38
N ALA A 13 13.57 0.52 7.16
CA ALA A 13 12.77 0.74 5.96
C ALA A 13 11.80 -0.40 5.66
N ARG A 14 12.19 -1.67 5.93
CA ARG A 14 11.31 -2.84 5.73
C ARG A 14 10.10 -2.82 6.67
N ARG A 15 10.30 -2.57 7.96
CA ARG A 15 9.22 -2.49 8.94
C ARG A 15 8.22 -1.40 8.58
N VAL A 16 8.72 -0.24 8.14
CA VAL A 16 7.87 0.87 7.70
C VAL A 16 7.08 0.50 6.46
N MET A 17 7.66 -0.25 5.51
CA MET A 17 6.94 -0.78 4.34
C MET A 17 5.82 -1.74 4.74
N TYR A 18 6.09 -2.70 5.62
CA TYR A 18 5.05 -3.61 6.14
C TYR A 18 3.93 -2.85 6.83
N PHE A 19 4.30 -1.93 7.72
CA PHE A 19 3.32 -1.10 8.43
C PHE A 19 2.45 -0.30 7.46
N SER A 20 3.05 0.35 6.45
CA SER A 20 2.31 1.10 5.44
C SER A 20 1.35 0.22 4.64
N LEU A 21 1.80 -0.95 4.18
CA LEU A 21 0.96 -1.86 3.40
C LEU A 21 -0.19 -2.44 4.23
N VAL A 22 0.05 -2.81 5.48
CA VAL A 22 -1.00 -3.29 6.40
C VAL A 22 -2.01 -2.18 6.69
N LEU A 23 -1.54 -0.95 6.93
CA LEU A 23 -2.41 0.20 7.15
C LEU A 23 -3.23 0.53 5.90
N MET A 24 -2.63 0.47 4.71
CA MET A 24 -3.34 0.64 3.43
C MET A 24 -4.39 -0.46 3.24
N LEU A 25 -4.07 -1.71 3.57
CA LEU A 25 -5.00 -2.83 3.48
C LEU A 25 -6.20 -2.63 4.42
N ALA A 26 -5.96 -2.23 5.66
CA ALA A 26 -7.02 -1.94 6.63
C ALA A 26 -7.90 -0.75 6.18
N ALA A 27 -7.29 0.33 5.70
CA ALA A 27 -8.02 1.51 5.22
C ALA A 27 -8.86 1.19 3.97
N THR A 28 -8.30 0.45 3.00
CA THR A 28 -9.05 0.06 1.80
C THR A 28 -10.15 -0.95 2.11
N ALA A 29 -9.96 -1.88 3.06
CA ALA A 29 -11.00 -2.78 3.54
C ALA A 29 -12.17 -2.02 4.16
N LEU A 30 -11.88 -0.98 4.95
CA LEU A 30 -12.92 -0.13 5.54
C LEU A 30 -13.68 0.67 4.49
N LEU A 31 -12.97 1.22 3.49
CA LEU A 31 -13.55 2.00 2.39
C LEU A 31 -14.29 1.13 1.37
N MET A 32 -14.00 -0.18 1.32
CA MET A 32 -14.70 -1.13 0.46
C MET A 32 -16.12 -1.41 0.94
N MET A 33 -16.44 -1.18 2.23
CA MET A 33 -17.79 -1.33 2.73
C MET A 33 -18.77 -0.46 1.91
N PRO A 34 -19.87 -1.02 1.42
CA PRO A 34 -20.81 -0.29 0.59
C PRO A 34 -21.39 0.90 1.36
N ASN A 35 -21.00 2.10 0.91
CA ASN A 35 -21.61 3.35 1.36
C ASN A 35 -22.80 3.64 0.45
N GLY A 36 -24.00 3.34 0.90
CA GLY A 36 -25.21 3.68 0.15
C GLY A 36 -26.44 2.93 0.68
N HIS A 37 -27.57 3.56 0.53
CA HIS A 37 -28.85 2.89 0.68
C HIS A 37 -29.00 1.91 -0.47
N LEU A 38 -28.98 0.59 -0.18
CA LEU A 38 -29.49 -0.41 -1.12
C LEU A 38 -31.00 -0.31 -1.10
N VAL A 39 -31.56 0.47 -2.02
CA VAL A 39 -33.00 0.48 -2.28
C VAL A 39 -33.26 -0.71 -3.19
N ILE A 40 -33.93 -1.73 -2.67
CA ILE A 40 -34.43 -2.84 -3.48
C ILE A 40 -35.85 -2.45 -3.87
N ASP A 41 -36.05 -2.08 -5.14
CA ASP A 41 -37.38 -1.87 -5.71
C ASP A 41 -38.05 -3.24 -5.90
N HIS A 42 -39.05 -3.50 -5.08
CA HIS A 42 -39.88 -4.68 -5.27
C HIS A 42 -40.92 -4.41 -6.37
N ALA A 43 -41.29 -5.47 -7.11
CA ALA A 43 -42.30 -5.38 -8.18
C ALA A 43 -43.65 -4.85 -7.72
N ASP A 44 -43.88 -4.80 -6.43
CA ASP A 44 -45.13 -4.31 -5.78
C ASP A 44 -45.06 -2.80 -5.45
N GLY A 45 -44.00 -2.07 -5.86
CA GLY A 45 -43.85 -0.64 -5.58
C GLY A 45 -43.40 -0.32 -4.15
N THR A 46 -43.05 -1.31 -3.35
CA THR A 46 -42.49 -1.11 -2.00
C THR A 46 -40.97 -0.97 -2.07
N HIS A 47 -40.43 0.11 -1.46
CA HIS A 47 -39.02 0.34 -1.31
C HIS A 47 -38.58 -0.20 0.05
N SER A 48 -37.73 -1.23 0.07
CA SER A 48 -37.10 -1.70 1.29
C SER A 48 -35.67 -1.19 1.36
N GLU A 49 -35.40 -0.31 2.34
CA GLU A 49 -34.01 0.12 2.65
C GLU A 49 -33.33 -0.98 3.46
N HIS A 50 -32.49 -1.76 2.80
CA HIS A 50 -31.60 -2.71 3.46
C HIS A 50 -30.20 -2.12 3.60
N LEU A 51 -29.73 -2.03 4.84
CA LEU A 51 -28.44 -1.52 5.32
C LEU A 51 -28.32 0.01 5.40
N PRO A 52 -28.69 0.61 6.54
CA PRO A 52 -28.36 1.99 6.85
C PRO A 52 -26.92 2.10 7.37
N TYR A 53 -25.92 1.72 6.59
CA TYR A 53 -24.52 1.92 6.95
C TYR A 53 -23.89 2.94 5.98
N ALA A 54 -24.23 4.21 6.20
CA ALA A 54 -23.55 5.31 5.52
C ALA A 54 -22.40 5.78 6.44
N ILE A 55 -21.14 5.52 6.03
CA ILE A 55 -20.03 6.22 6.64
C ILE A 55 -20.22 7.70 6.33
N GLY A 56 -20.38 8.53 7.37
CA GLY A 56 -20.53 9.97 7.20
C GLY A 56 -19.33 10.56 6.43
N LEU A 57 -19.53 11.73 5.82
CA LEU A 57 -18.48 12.41 5.03
C LEU A 57 -17.16 12.60 5.83
N VAL A 58 -17.26 12.95 7.10
CA VAL A 58 -16.08 13.21 7.94
C VAL A 58 -15.26 11.95 8.19
N PRO A 59 -15.79 10.81 8.68
CA PRO A 59 -15.03 9.59 8.84
C PRO A 59 -14.51 9.05 7.49
N PHE A 60 -15.27 9.16 6.41
CA PHE A 60 -14.78 8.82 5.07
C PHE A 60 -13.54 9.63 4.69
N ALA A 61 -13.59 10.95 4.83
CA ALA A 61 -12.47 11.84 4.54
C ALA A 61 -11.24 11.54 5.41
N LEU A 62 -11.45 11.21 6.69
CA LEU A 62 -10.37 10.82 7.59
C LEU A 62 -9.69 9.52 7.16
N VAL A 63 -10.44 8.49 6.77
CA VAL A 63 -9.87 7.23 6.31
C VAL A 63 -9.12 7.41 4.99
N VAL A 64 -9.65 8.19 4.05
CA VAL A 64 -8.95 8.54 2.80
C VAL A 64 -7.66 9.32 3.09
N PHE A 65 -7.69 10.24 4.05
CA PHE A 65 -6.49 10.97 4.46
C PHE A 65 -5.42 10.04 5.05
N VAL A 66 -5.81 9.12 5.93
CA VAL A 66 -4.92 8.09 6.51
C VAL A 66 -4.34 7.20 5.41
N LEU A 67 -5.16 6.79 4.43
CA LEU A 67 -4.72 6.04 3.26
C LEU A 67 -3.65 6.81 2.47
N GLY A 68 -3.88 8.09 2.20
CA GLY A 68 -2.92 8.97 1.51
C GLY A 68 -1.61 9.12 2.28
N CYS A 69 -1.66 9.25 3.62
CA CYS A 69 -0.48 9.27 4.48
C CYS A 69 0.31 7.96 4.40
N ALA A 70 -0.38 6.82 4.48
CA ALA A 70 0.23 5.49 4.38
C ALA A 70 0.94 5.29 3.03
N MET A 71 0.31 5.71 1.92
CA MET A 71 0.91 5.70 0.58
C MET A 71 2.17 6.57 0.51
N GLY A 72 2.14 7.76 1.10
CA GLY A 72 3.29 8.67 1.15
C GLY A 72 4.47 8.10 1.93
N VAL A 73 4.21 7.48 3.08
CA VAL A 73 5.21 6.82 3.93
C VAL A 73 5.77 5.58 3.23
N GLY A 74 4.92 4.75 2.65
CA GLY A 74 5.32 3.56 1.89
C GLY A 74 6.22 3.91 0.71
N LYS A 75 5.87 4.95 -0.06
CA LYS A 75 6.71 5.45 -1.15
C LYS A 75 8.10 5.91 -0.65
N ALA A 76 8.16 6.63 0.46
CA ALA A 76 9.43 7.07 1.03
C ALA A 76 10.30 5.87 1.46
N ALA A 77 9.71 4.84 2.05
CA ALA A 77 10.41 3.62 2.45
C ALA A 77 10.98 2.85 1.23
N VAL A 78 10.23 2.74 0.13
CA VAL A 78 10.71 2.12 -1.12
C VAL A 78 11.94 2.84 -1.66
N TYR A 79 11.89 4.18 -1.75
CA TYR A 79 13.03 4.95 -2.26
C TYR A 79 14.27 4.88 -1.34
N LYS A 80 14.08 4.64 -0.06
CA LYS A 80 15.20 4.43 0.87
C LYS A 80 15.91 3.09 0.67
N HIS A 81 15.18 2.07 0.24
CA HIS A 81 15.79 0.76 -0.05
C HIS A 81 16.69 0.77 -1.29
N ILE A 82 16.50 1.70 -2.23
CA ILE A 82 17.27 1.72 -3.48
C ILE A 82 18.77 1.84 -3.22
N PRO A 83 19.26 2.82 -2.45
CA PRO A 83 20.70 2.92 -2.17
C PRO A 83 21.25 1.75 -1.33
N ASP A 84 20.42 1.13 -0.49
CA ASP A 84 20.83 -0.02 0.33
C ASP A 84 21.13 -1.28 -0.51
N TYR A 85 20.38 -1.46 -1.62
CA TYR A 85 20.52 -2.63 -2.51
C TYR A 85 21.33 -2.35 -3.77
N PHE A 86 21.30 -1.10 -4.25
CA PHE A 86 21.93 -0.69 -5.52
C PHE A 86 22.74 0.60 -5.34
N PRO A 87 23.82 0.58 -4.51
CA PRO A 87 24.57 1.79 -4.20
C PRO A 87 25.17 2.47 -5.45
N ASP A 88 25.63 1.67 -6.44
CA ASP A 88 26.28 2.17 -7.66
C ASP A 88 25.26 2.63 -8.73
N ASN A 89 23.98 2.25 -8.62
CA ASN A 89 22.95 2.48 -9.63
C ASN A 89 21.68 3.15 -9.08
N VAL A 90 21.79 3.97 -8.05
CA VAL A 90 20.67 4.61 -7.37
C VAL A 90 19.77 5.41 -8.34
N GLY A 91 20.39 6.17 -9.24
CA GLY A 91 19.66 7.00 -10.22
C GLY A 91 18.84 6.19 -11.21
N PRO A 92 19.46 5.27 -11.97
CA PRO A 92 18.75 4.41 -12.93
C PRO A 92 17.62 3.59 -12.28
N VAL A 93 17.89 2.95 -11.14
CA VAL A 93 16.90 2.13 -10.41
C VAL A 93 15.75 3.01 -9.87
N GLY A 94 16.07 4.17 -9.29
CA GLY A 94 15.06 5.12 -8.83
C GLY A 94 14.19 5.65 -9.97
N GLY A 95 14.78 5.90 -11.14
CA GLY A 95 14.06 6.28 -12.35
C GLY A 95 13.11 5.18 -12.83
N LEU A 96 13.57 3.91 -12.85
CA LEU A 96 12.76 2.76 -13.23
C LEU A 96 11.55 2.58 -12.28
N VAL A 97 11.78 2.66 -10.97
CA VAL A 97 10.72 2.58 -9.95
C VAL A 97 9.72 3.74 -10.12
N GLY A 98 10.20 4.95 -10.42
CA GLY A 98 9.35 6.10 -10.71
C GLY A 98 8.51 5.92 -11.97
N MET A 99 9.10 5.37 -13.04
CA MET A 99 8.41 5.09 -14.31
C MET A 99 7.31 4.04 -14.12
N LEU A 100 7.61 2.93 -13.46
CA LEU A 100 6.63 1.87 -13.15
C LEU A 100 5.49 2.41 -12.27
N GLY A 101 5.81 3.25 -11.29
CA GLY A 101 4.79 3.94 -10.49
C GLY A 101 3.92 4.89 -11.31
N GLY A 102 4.48 5.57 -12.30
CA GLY A 102 3.74 6.41 -13.25
C GLY A 102 2.78 5.62 -14.13
N LEU A 103 3.18 4.42 -14.59
CA LEU A 103 2.30 3.51 -15.33
C LEU A 103 1.06 3.11 -14.53
N GLY A 104 1.21 2.90 -13.21
CA GLY A 104 0.05 2.68 -12.34
C GLY A 104 -0.97 3.82 -12.41
N GLY A 105 -0.51 5.08 -12.44
CA GLY A 105 -1.37 6.25 -12.62
C GLY A 105 -2.10 6.29 -13.97
N PHE A 106 -1.57 5.64 -14.99
CA PHE A 106 -2.19 5.54 -16.30
C PHE A 106 -3.23 4.40 -16.37
N PHE A 107 -2.91 3.23 -15.82
CA PHE A 107 -3.78 2.06 -15.92
C PHE A 107 -4.89 2.00 -14.87
N LEU A 108 -4.66 2.53 -13.67
CA LEU A 108 -5.64 2.43 -12.58
C LEU A 108 -6.94 3.21 -12.83
N PRO A 109 -6.95 4.46 -13.34
CA PRO A 109 -8.19 5.18 -13.57
C PRO A 109 -9.15 4.49 -14.55
N PRO A 110 -8.71 3.99 -15.73
CA PRO A 110 -9.57 3.17 -16.59
C PRO A 110 -10.08 1.91 -15.90
N LEU A 111 -9.21 1.21 -15.16
CA LEU A 111 -9.60 0.01 -14.42
C LEU A 111 -10.71 0.31 -13.39
N PHE A 112 -10.60 1.43 -12.68
CA PHE A 112 -11.64 1.88 -11.74
C PHE A 112 -12.96 2.20 -12.44
N ALA A 113 -12.89 2.85 -13.60
CA ALA A 113 -14.07 3.15 -14.40
C ALA A 113 -14.80 1.88 -14.88
N TYR A 114 -14.05 0.90 -15.38
CA TYR A 114 -14.59 -0.39 -15.79
C TYR A 114 -15.20 -1.16 -14.61
N THR A 115 -14.50 -1.22 -13.48
CA THR A 115 -14.97 -1.94 -12.30
C THR A 115 -16.26 -1.31 -11.76
N LYS A 116 -16.34 0.03 -11.74
CA LYS A 116 -17.55 0.76 -11.35
C LYS A 116 -18.70 0.51 -12.33
N ALA A 117 -18.43 0.54 -13.64
CA ALA A 117 -19.45 0.28 -14.67
C ALA A 117 -20.01 -1.14 -14.59
N TRP A 118 -19.17 -2.12 -14.29
CA TRP A 118 -19.55 -3.52 -14.22
C TRP A 118 -20.25 -3.88 -12.91
N SER A 119 -19.78 -3.36 -11.77
CA SER A 119 -20.34 -3.68 -10.46
C SER A 119 -21.54 -2.81 -10.07
N GLY A 120 -21.68 -1.62 -10.68
CA GLY A 120 -22.68 -0.64 -10.29
C GLY A 120 -22.39 0.13 -8.98
N PHE A 121 -21.37 -0.28 -8.22
CA PHE A 121 -21.04 0.30 -6.91
C PHE A 121 -19.83 1.23 -6.97
N PRO A 122 -19.91 2.46 -6.41
CA PRO A 122 -18.77 3.37 -6.32
C PRO A 122 -17.61 2.81 -5.48
N SER A 123 -17.90 2.00 -4.46
CA SER A 123 -16.91 1.38 -3.57
C SER A 123 -16.07 0.28 -4.23
N SER A 124 -16.44 -0.18 -5.43
CA SER A 124 -15.67 -1.17 -6.19
C SER A 124 -14.24 -0.73 -6.51
N THR A 125 -13.99 0.57 -6.60
CA THR A 125 -12.65 1.15 -6.75
C THR A 125 -11.73 0.77 -5.58
N PHE A 126 -12.24 0.84 -4.36
CA PHE A 126 -11.48 0.47 -3.17
C PHE A 126 -11.26 -1.04 -3.07
N PHE A 127 -12.15 -1.85 -3.63
CA PHE A 127 -11.95 -3.29 -3.75
C PHE A 127 -10.75 -3.62 -4.66
N VAL A 128 -10.62 -2.94 -5.79
CA VAL A 128 -9.44 -3.08 -6.67
C VAL A 128 -8.16 -2.69 -5.94
N LEU A 129 -8.17 -1.56 -5.22
CA LEU A 129 -7.01 -1.14 -4.42
C LEU A 129 -6.68 -2.13 -3.31
N PHE A 130 -7.68 -2.71 -2.66
CA PHE A 130 -7.50 -3.74 -1.64
C PHE A 130 -6.78 -4.97 -2.21
N ILE A 131 -7.26 -5.50 -3.35
CA ILE A 131 -6.63 -6.65 -4.01
C ILE A 131 -5.20 -6.33 -4.42
N LEU A 132 -4.95 -5.17 -5.03
CA LEU A 132 -3.59 -4.77 -5.42
C LEU A 132 -2.67 -4.66 -4.21
N THR A 133 -3.14 -4.04 -3.12
CA THR A 133 -2.35 -3.91 -1.88
C THR A 133 -2.07 -5.28 -1.26
N ALA A 134 -3.05 -6.19 -1.27
CA ALA A 134 -2.88 -7.56 -0.78
C ALA A 134 -1.84 -8.34 -1.60
N ILE A 135 -1.90 -8.23 -2.93
CA ILE A 135 -0.92 -8.85 -3.83
C ILE A 135 0.48 -8.27 -3.55
N CYS A 136 0.60 -6.94 -3.43
CA CYS A 136 1.88 -6.29 -3.12
C CYS A 136 2.44 -6.74 -1.77
N LEU A 137 1.59 -6.84 -0.74
CA LEU A 137 2.00 -7.31 0.58
C LEU A 137 2.47 -8.77 0.55
N ALA A 138 1.72 -9.65 -0.12
CA ALA A 138 2.07 -11.05 -0.27
C ALA A 138 3.38 -11.23 -1.05
N TRP A 139 3.54 -10.51 -2.16
CA TRP A 139 4.76 -10.53 -2.97
C TRP A 139 5.97 -10.03 -2.18
N MET A 140 5.82 -8.89 -1.48
CA MET A 140 6.89 -8.35 -0.64
C MET A 140 7.27 -9.35 0.46
N HIS A 141 6.29 -9.95 1.13
CA HIS A 141 6.55 -10.93 2.18
C HIS A 141 7.31 -12.14 1.61
N TRP A 142 6.85 -12.69 0.48
CA TRP A 142 7.53 -13.81 -0.17
C TRP A 142 8.98 -13.48 -0.56
N THR A 143 9.19 -12.30 -1.17
CA THR A 143 10.52 -11.84 -1.57
C THR A 143 11.44 -11.67 -0.35
N VAL A 144 10.95 -11.05 0.72
CA VAL A 144 11.73 -10.85 1.95
C VAL A 144 12.12 -12.18 2.58
N VAL A 145 11.17 -13.13 2.68
CA VAL A 145 11.43 -14.46 3.24
C VAL A 145 12.42 -15.22 2.37
N HIS A 146 12.26 -15.18 1.04
CA HIS A 146 13.17 -15.89 0.12
C HIS A 146 14.59 -15.32 0.17
N MET A 147 14.74 -14.00 0.18
CA MET A 147 16.06 -13.36 0.27
C MET A 147 16.74 -13.63 1.61
N LEU A 148 15.99 -13.63 2.72
CA LEU A 148 16.55 -13.94 4.03
C LEU A 148 17.04 -15.39 4.14
N HIS A 149 16.35 -16.33 3.50
CA HIS A 149 16.78 -17.74 3.50
C HIS A 149 17.94 -18.01 2.54
N ALA A 150 18.05 -17.25 1.43
CA ALA A 150 19.09 -17.43 0.45
C ALA A 150 20.43 -16.79 0.86
N ASP A 151 20.40 -15.58 1.45
CA ASP A 151 21.60 -14.78 1.71
C ASP A 151 22.22 -15.03 3.09
N SER A 152 21.44 -15.40 4.11
CA SER A 152 21.95 -15.59 5.47
C SER A 152 20.95 -16.30 6.38
N PRO A 153 21.05 -17.62 6.58
CA PRO A 153 20.17 -18.37 7.46
C PRO A 153 20.22 -17.90 8.93
N GLU A 154 21.31 -17.27 9.35
CA GLU A 154 21.42 -16.70 10.70
C GLU A 154 20.62 -15.41 10.88
N LEU A 155 20.36 -14.65 9.80
CA LEU A 155 19.58 -13.42 9.81
C LEU A 155 18.07 -13.65 9.64
N ALA A 156 17.63 -14.89 9.48
CA ALA A 156 16.20 -15.24 9.32
C ALA A 156 15.33 -14.81 10.52
N ARG A 157 15.94 -14.49 11.66
CA ARG A 157 15.25 -13.96 12.85
C ARG A 157 15.09 -12.44 12.85
N HIS A 158 15.78 -11.72 11.95
CA HIS A 158 15.73 -10.26 11.87
C HIS A 158 15.22 -9.82 10.50
N ILE A 159 14.17 -9.02 10.49
CA ILE A 159 13.56 -8.48 9.26
C ILE A 159 14.45 -7.43 8.58
N GLU A 160 15.37 -6.83 9.34
CA GLU A 160 16.28 -5.78 8.89
C GLU A 160 17.69 -6.31 8.72
N ARG A 161 18.40 -5.87 7.66
CA ARG A 161 19.85 -6.10 7.58
C ARG A 161 20.55 -5.26 8.67
N PRO A 162 21.52 -5.80 9.41
CA PRO A 162 22.31 -4.97 10.29
C PRO A 162 23.01 -3.88 9.46
N THR A 163 22.84 -2.63 9.87
CA THR A 163 23.60 -1.52 9.29
C THR A 163 25.07 -1.86 9.45
N LYS A 164 25.85 -1.94 8.37
CA LYS A 164 27.30 -2.10 8.46
C LYS A 164 27.81 -1.01 9.38
N ALA A 165 28.38 -1.42 10.51
CA ALA A 165 29.05 -0.48 11.39
C ALA A 165 30.17 0.21 10.61
N PRO A 166 30.44 1.51 10.85
CA PRO A 166 31.48 2.27 10.16
C PRO A 166 32.87 1.90 10.67
N GLU A 167 33.22 0.61 10.62
CA GLU A 167 34.50 0.11 11.16
C GLU A 167 35.60 -0.08 10.12
N GLU A 168 35.31 0.11 8.82
CA GLU A 168 36.35 -0.03 7.78
C GLU A 168 36.92 1.31 7.26
N ALA A 169 36.66 2.43 7.95
CA ALA A 169 37.29 3.71 7.60
C ALA A 169 38.56 4.01 8.41
N LYS A 170 39.17 3.00 9.08
CA LYS A 170 40.41 3.12 9.81
C LYS A 170 41.35 1.95 9.48
N SER A 171 41.78 1.87 8.24
CA SER A 171 43.04 1.18 7.91
C SER A 171 43.70 1.83 6.69
#